data_9b2b82aad4ed11bc1dfbaf7fe4dafa29
#
_entry.id   9b2b82aad4ed11bc1dfbaf7fe4dafa29
#
_cell.length_a   1.000
_cell.length_b   1.000
_cell.length_c   1.000
_cell.angle_alpha   90.00
_cell.angle_beta   90.00
_cell.angle_gamma   90.00
#
_symmetry.space_group_name_H-M   'P 1'
#
loop_
_entity.id
_entity.type
_entity.pdbx_description
1 polymer ?
#
loop_
_entity_poly.entity_id
_entity_poly.type
_entity_poly.pdbx_seq_one_letter_code
_entity_poly.pdbx_strand_id
1 'polypeptide(L)'
;VCGYVYEGDAAPAECPVCHVGADMFEEVKGEMKLAAEHEYGIYAKTVKNNPDISDEDKKYIFDQLKANFEGECSEVGMYLCMARIAHREGYPEIGLYWEKAAYEEAEHAAKFAEMLGEDLEPNMKATTKDNLAWRVDCEFGATAGKVELATCAKKNNLDAIHDTVHEMARDEARHGKALKGLLDRYLSLIHI
;
A
#
# COMPACT_ATOMS: atom_id res chain seq x y z
N VAL A 1 -23.89 -12.08 -2.21
CA VAL A 1 -23.90 -11.06 -3.26
C VAL A 1 -22.75 -10.10 -3.06
N CYS A 2 -22.69 -9.32 -1.96
CA CYS A 2 -21.59 -8.38 -1.68
C CYS A 2 -20.57 -8.88 -0.63
N GLY A 3 -20.77 -10.07 -0.07
CA GLY A 3 -19.91 -10.65 0.96
C GLY A 3 -20.08 -10.07 2.37
N TYR A 4 -21.07 -9.18 2.58
CA TYR A 4 -21.34 -8.66 3.92
C TYR A 4 -21.74 -9.80 4.88
N VAL A 5 -21.10 -9.86 6.04
CA VAL A 5 -21.35 -10.83 7.10
C VAL A 5 -22.12 -10.12 8.23
N TYR A 6 -23.17 -10.75 8.71
CA TYR A 6 -23.99 -10.26 9.83
C TYR A 6 -23.99 -11.30 10.95
N GLU A 7 -23.78 -10.88 12.19
CA GLU A 7 -23.88 -11.70 13.38
C GLU A 7 -25.18 -11.36 14.12
N GLY A 8 -26.09 -12.32 14.19
CA GLY A 8 -27.37 -12.17 14.88
C GLY A 8 -28.23 -13.42 14.75
N ASP A 9 -29.33 -13.48 15.47
CA ASP A 9 -30.23 -14.62 15.52
C ASP A 9 -31.05 -14.83 14.23
N ALA A 10 -31.11 -13.82 13.37
CA ALA A 10 -31.79 -13.87 12.08
C ALA A 10 -31.19 -12.87 11.11
N ALA A 11 -31.29 -13.14 9.81
CA ALA A 11 -30.85 -12.22 8.76
C ALA A 11 -31.53 -10.84 8.90
N PRO A 12 -30.78 -9.73 8.69
CA PRO A 12 -31.38 -8.40 8.67
C PRO A 12 -32.38 -8.29 7.50
N ALA A 13 -33.38 -7.44 7.65
CA ALA A 13 -34.41 -7.27 6.61
C ALA A 13 -33.80 -6.80 5.27
N GLU A 14 -32.71 -6.06 5.33
CA GLU A 14 -31.99 -5.52 4.17
C GLU A 14 -30.48 -5.45 4.49
N CYS A 15 -29.67 -5.77 3.51
CA CYS A 15 -28.20 -5.62 3.61
C CYS A 15 -27.82 -4.14 3.65
N PRO A 16 -27.05 -3.67 4.64
CA PRO A 16 -26.67 -2.25 4.73
C PRO A 16 -25.67 -1.79 3.65
N VAL A 17 -25.06 -2.75 2.92
CA VAL A 17 -24.06 -2.46 1.89
C VAL A 17 -24.64 -2.47 0.47
N CYS A 18 -25.39 -3.51 0.12
CA CYS A 18 -25.89 -3.68 -1.26
C CYS A 18 -27.43 -3.71 -1.36
N HIS A 19 -28.12 -3.46 -0.27
CA HIS A 19 -29.59 -3.30 -0.21
C HIS A 19 -30.41 -4.51 -0.68
N VAL A 20 -29.82 -5.71 -0.73
CA VAL A 20 -30.59 -6.94 -1.00
C VAL A 20 -31.38 -7.38 0.23
N GLY A 21 -32.52 -8.04 0.01
CA GLY A 21 -33.40 -8.51 1.08
C GLY A 21 -32.83 -9.69 1.88
N ALA A 22 -33.50 -10.02 2.99
CA ALA A 22 -33.11 -11.11 3.89
C ALA A 22 -33.03 -12.48 3.19
N ASP A 23 -33.79 -12.69 2.11
CA ASP A 23 -33.81 -13.92 1.32
C ASP A 23 -32.50 -14.20 0.56
N MET A 24 -31.63 -13.19 0.46
CA MET A 24 -30.31 -13.31 -0.16
C MET A 24 -29.19 -13.57 0.84
N PHE A 25 -29.51 -13.73 2.12
CA PHE A 25 -28.56 -14.16 3.14
C PHE A 25 -28.58 -15.67 3.29
N GLU A 26 -27.39 -16.25 3.39
CA GLU A 26 -27.21 -17.67 3.68
C GLU A 26 -26.60 -17.83 5.08
N GLU A 27 -27.13 -18.81 5.84
CA GLU A 27 -26.57 -19.13 7.15
C GLU A 27 -25.20 -19.79 6.99
N VAL A 28 -24.16 -19.18 7.54
CA VAL A 28 -22.81 -19.76 7.57
C VAL A 28 -22.76 -20.83 8.66
N LYS A 29 -22.70 -22.10 8.28
CA LYS A 29 -22.58 -23.23 9.20
C LYS A 29 -21.12 -23.58 9.42
N GLY A 30 -20.63 -23.42 10.63
CA GLY A 30 -19.27 -23.77 11.06
C GLY A 30 -18.55 -22.60 11.71
N GLU A 31 -17.35 -22.85 12.25
CA GLU A 31 -16.50 -21.77 12.71
C GLU A 31 -16.09 -20.92 11.51
N MET A 32 -16.59 -19.66 11.48
CA MET A 32 -16.00 -18.66 10.60
C MET A 32 -14.56 -18.46 11.02
N LYS A 33 -13.65 -19.03 10.28
CA LYS A 33 -12.25 -18.58 10.32
C LYS A 33 -12.24 -17.24 9.60
N LEU A 34 -12.44 -16.17 10.35
CA LEU A 34 -12.05 -14.84 9.89
C LEU A 34 -10.56 -14.98 9.53
N ALA A 35 -10.25 -14.91 8.25
CA ALA A 35 -8.88 -14.67 7.85
C ALA A 35 -8.46 -13.43 8.61
N ALA A 36 -7.37 -13.50 9.36
CA ALA A 36 -6.86 -12.34 10.06
C ALA A 36 -6.72 -11.22 9.02
N GLU A 37 -7.47 -10.14 9.24
CA GLU A 37 -7.65 -9.06 8.29
C GLU A 37 -6.31 -8.40 8.13
N HIS A 38 -5.28 -8.68 7.84
CA HIS A 38 -3.93 -8.11 7.73
C HIS A 38 -2.80 -9.13 7.95
N GLU A 39 -3.05 -10.42 7.69
CA GLU A 39 -1.97 -11.38 7.66
C GLU A 39 -1.28 -11.36 6.30
N TYR A 40 -0.02 -10.97 6.29
CA TYR A 40 0.79 -10.79 5.09
C TYR A 40 0.81 -12.04 4.19
N GLY A 41 0.31 -11.89 2.97
CA GLY A 41 0.32 -12.90 1.92
C GLY A 41 -0.63 -14.08 2.11
N ILE A 42 -1.51 -14.08 3.13
CA ILE A 42 -2.43 -15.19 3.38
C ILE A 42 -3.44 -15.36 2.25
N TYR A 43 -3.97 -14.25 1.73
CA TYR A 43 -4.97 -14.28 0.65
C TYR A 43 -4.38 -14.82 -0.65
N ALA A 44 -3.18 -14.41 -1.01
CA ALA A 44 -2.48 -14.95 -2.17
C ALA A 44 -2.29 -16.47 -2.09
N LYS A 45 -1.89 -16.97 -0.92
CA LYS A 45 -1.79 -18.42 -0.67
C LYS A 45 -3.14 -19.12 -0.78
N THR A 46 -4.19 -18.51 -0.23
CA THR A 46 -5.56 -19.04 -0.27
C THR A 46 -6.04 -19.18 -1.72
N VAL A 47 -5.89 -18.14 -2.53
CA VAL A 47 -6.29 -18.16 -3.94
C VAL A 47 -5.49 -19.21 -4.72
N LYS A 48 -4.16 -19.27 -4.56
CA LYS A 48 -3.31 -20.23 -5.27
C LYS A 48 -3.66 -21.68 -4.95
N ASN A 49 -3.94 -21.97 -3.69
CA ASN A 49 -4.14 -23.33 -3.19
C ASN A 49 -5.60 -23.79 -3.28
N ASN A 50 -6.53 -22.92 -3.68
CA ASN A 50 -7.93 -23.31 -3.84
C ASN A 50 -8.14 -24.06 -5.17
N PRO A 51 -8.51 -25.36 -5.13
CA PRO A 51 -8.75 -26.15 -6.34
C PRO A 51 -10.06 -25.78 -7.06
N ASP A 52 -10.98 -25.09 -6.37
CA ASP A 52 -12.29 -24.74 -6.91
C ASP A 52 -12.25 -23.44 -7.74
N ILE A 53 -11.12 -22.70 -7.70
CA ILE A 53 -10.92 -21.48 -8.49
C ILE A 53 -10.18 -21.86 -9.79
N SER A 54 -10.77 -21.45 -10.93
CA SER A 54 -10.14 -21.66 -12.24
C SER A 54 -8.81 -20.90 -12.37
N ASP A 55 -7.89 -21.38 -13.22
CA ASP A 55 -6.63 -20.68 -13.45
C ASP A 55 -6.84 -19.28 -14.08
N GLU A 56 -7.91 -19.12 -14.86
CA GLU A 56 -8.31 -17.81 -15.44
C GLU A 56 -8.73 -16.85 -14.35
N ASP A 57 -9.57 -17.30 -13.41
CA ASP A 57 -10.02 -16.45 -12.29
C ASP A 57 -8.88 -16.13 -11.33
N LYS A 58 -7.99 -17.09 -11.05
CA LYS A 58 -6.78 -16.83 -10.26
C LYS A 58 -5.94 -15.73 -10.90
N LYS A 59 -5.69 -15.84 -12.19
CA LYS A 59 -4.93 -14.83 -12.92
C LYS A 59 -5.63 -13.47 -12.87
N TYR A 60 -6.93 -13.42 -13.12
CA TYR A 60 -7.71 -12.19 -13.06
C TYR A 60 -7.64 -11.54 -11.67
N ILE A 61 -7.82 -12.31 -10.59
CA ILE A 61 -7.73 -11.83 -9.22
C ILE A 61 -6.35 -11.18 -8.96
N PHE A 62 -5.25 -11.88 -9.30
CA PHE A 62 -3.91 -11.35 -9.08
C PHE A 62 -3.63 -10.09 -9.92
N ASP A 63 -4.03 -10.08 -11.18
CA ASP A 63 -3.86 -8.93 -12.07
C ASP A 63 -4.62 -7.71 -11.52
N GLN A 64 -5.86 -7.91 -11.04
CA GLN A 64 -6.66 -6.82 -10.48
C GLN A 64 -6.12 -6.32 -9.14
N LEU A 65 -5.68 -7.20 -8.24
CA LEU A 65 -5.07 -6.78 -6.98
C LEU A 65 -3.81 -5.93 -7.22
N LYS A 66 -2.96 -6.31 -8.18
CA LYS A 66 -1.77 -5.53 -8.57
C LYS A 66 -2.13 -4.18 -9.18
N ALA A 67 -3.07 -4.18 -10.13
CA ALA A 67 -3.52 -2.96 -10.79
C ALA A 67 -4.13 -1.95 -9.80
N ASN A 68 -4.92 -2.44 -8.84
CA ASN A 68 -5.45 -1.60 -7.78
C ASN A 68 -4.34 -1.06 -6.88
N PHE A 69 -3.39 -1.89 -6.44
CA PHE A 69 -2.23 -1.40 -5.67
C PHE A 69 -1.50 -0.25 -6.38
N GLU A 70 -1.21 -0.39 -7.67
CA GLU A 70 -0.55 0.64 -8.47
C GLU A 70 -1.41 1.90 -8.60
N GLY A 71 -2.72 1.74 -8.78
CA GLY A 71 -3.70 2.82 -8.83
C GLY A 71 -3.69 3.64 -7.55
N GLU A 72 -3.89 2.99 -6.40
CA GLU A 72 -3.91 3.64 -5.09
C GLU A 72 -2.59 4.37 -4.79
N CYS A 73 -1.43 3.74 -5.05
CA CYS A 73 -0.14 4.40 -4.90
C CYS A 73 -0.02 5.68 -5.74
N SER A 74 -0.55 5.66 -6.97
CA SER A 74 -0.54 6.82 -7.86
C SER A 74 -1.48 7.92 -7.36
N GLU A 75 -2.65 7.55 -6.84
CA GLU A 75 -3.65 8.49 -6.32
C GLU A 75 -3.16 9.24 -5.10
N VAL A 76 -2.37 8.62 -4.22
CA VAL A 76 -1.70 9.31 -3.10
C VAL A 76 -0.94 10.55 -3.58
N GLY A 77 -0.08 10.39 -4.59
CA GLY A 77 0.70 11.50 -5.13
C GLY A 77 -0.14 12.54 -5.85
N MET A 78 -1.12 12.09 -6.63
CA MET A 78 -2.02 12.98 -7.38
C MET A 78 -2.90 13.81 -6.43
N TYR A 79 -3.49 13.20 -5.41
CA TYR A 79 -4.37 13.90 -4.46
C TYR A 79 -3.60 14.92 -3.62
N LEU A 80 -2.39 14.61 -3.18
CA LEU A 80 -1.52 15.60 -2.53
C LEU A 80 -1.15 16.77 -3.46
N CYS A 81 -0.97 16.51 -4.76
CA CYS A 81 -0.76 17.57 -5.75
C CYS A 81 -2.02 18.44 -5.90
N MET A 82 -3.21 17.82 -6.03
CA MET A 82 -4.50 18.49 -6.12
C MET A 82 -4.78 19.33 -4.86
N ALA A 83 -4.44 18.82 -3.67
CA ALA A 83 -4.53 19.57 -2.42
C ALA A 83 -3.71 20.86 -2.45
N ARG A 84 -2.45 20.79 -2.90
CA ARG A 84 -1.57 21.97 -3.04
C ARG A 84 -2.12 22.99 -4.05
N ILE A 85 -2.76 22.53 -5.13
CA ILE A 85 -3.43 23.41 -6.10
C ILE A 85 -4.60 24.11 -5.43
N ALA A 86 -5.50 23.37 -4.77
CA ALA A 86 -6.67 23.93 -4.09
C ALA A 86 -6.28 24.97 -3.03
N HIS A 87 -5.24 24.71 -2.22
CA HIS A 87 -4.74 25.67 -1.23
C HIS A 87 -4.22 26.95 -1.90
N ARG A 88 -3.48 26.85 -3.02
CA ARG A 88 -2.99 28.03 -3.75
C ARG A 88 -4.12 28.84 -4.40
N GLU A 89 -5.20 28.19 -4.80
CA GLU A 89 -6.39 28.84 -5.36
C GLU A 89 -7.33 29.43 -4.30
N GLY A 90 -7.05 29.19 -3.02
CA GLY A 90 -7.85 29.71 -1.91
C GLY A 90 -9.05 28.84 -1.52
N TYR A 91 -9.00 27.53 -1.83
CA TYR A 91 -10.01 26.55 -1.45
C TYR A 91 -9.49 25.59 -0.37
N PRO A 92 -9.23 26.07 0.87
CA PRO A 92 -8.58 25.24 1.89
C PRO A 92 -9.41 24.01 2.30
N GLU A 93 -10.73 24.10 2.30
CA GLU A 93 -11.61 22.96 2.63
C GLU A 93 -11.47 21.84 1.60
N ILE A 94 -11.38 22.17 0.32
CA ILE A 94 -11.14 21.20 -0.75
C ILE A 94 -9.73 20.59 -0.61
N GLY A 95 -8.73 21.44 -0.31
CA GLY A 95 -7.36 20.98 -0.08
C GLY A 95 -7.26 19.97 1.06
N LEU A 96 -7.87 20.27 2.19
CA LEU A 96 -7.90 19.36 3.36
C LEU A 96 -8.61 18.04 3.05
N TYR A 97 -9.67 18.06 2.24
CA TYR A 97 -10.33 16.85 1.82
C TYR A 97 -9.42 15.95 0.96
N TRP A 98 -8.69 16.55 0.00
CA TRP A 98 -7.72 15.81 -0.81
C TRP A 98 -6.56 15.22 0.01
N GLU A 99 -6.06 15.95 1.01
CA GLU A 99 -5.04 15.44 1.93
C GLU A 99 -5.55 14.21 2.70
N LYS A 100 -6.79 14.28 3.19
CA LYS A 100 -7.42 13.16 3.89
C LYS A 100 -7.61 11.96 2.96
N ALA A 101 -8.13 12.18 1.75
CA ALA A 101 -8.33 11.12 0.76
C ALA A 101 -6.98 10.45 0.40
N ALA A 102 -5.91 11.22 0.19
CA ALA A 102 -4.59 10.67 -0.09
C ALA A 102 -4.09 9.70 1.01
N TYR A 103 -4.41 9.97 2.26
CA TYR A 103 -4.09 9.05 3.35
C TYR A 103 -4.96 7.78 3.31
N GLU A 104 -6.25 7.91 2.98
CA GLU A 104 -7.15 6.77 2.80
C GLU A 104 -6.68 5.86 1.65
N GLU A 105 -6.23 6.43 0.51
CA GLU A 105 -5.65 5.66 -0.60
C GLU A 105 -4.32 4.97 -0.21
N ALA A 106 -3.51 5.60 0.64
CA ALA A 106 -2.32 4.94 1.17
C ALA A 106 -2.66 3.69 2.01
N GLU A 107 -3.73 3.74 2.80
CA GLU A 107 -4.24 2.59 3.56
C GLU A 107 -4.81 1.49 2.63
N HIS A 108 -5.49 1.87 1.53
CA HIS A 108 -5.95 0.91 0.52
C HIS A 108 -4.76 0.20 -0.15
N ALA A 109 -3.74 0.95 -0.56
CA ALA A 109 -2.53 0.38 -1.13
C ALA A 109 -1.85 -0.61 -0.16
N ALA A 110 -1.75 -0.24 1.12
CA ALA A 110 -1.18 -1.13 2.14
C ALA A 110 -1.96 -2.45 2.26
N LYS A 111 -3.29 -2.42 2.23
CA LYS A 111 -4.14 -3.62 2.26
C LYS A 111 -3.93 -4.51 1.04
N PHE A 112 -3.86 -3.94 -0.17
CA PHE A 112 -3.55 -4.71 -1.37
C PHE A 112 -2.15 -5.34 -1.31
N ALA A 113 -1.17 -4.62 -0.76
CA ALA A 113 0.17 -5.16 -0.54
C ALA A 113 0.18 -6.33 0.45
N GLU A 114 -0.57 -6.24 1.54
CA GLU A 114 -0.74 -7.34 2.50
C GLU A 114 -1.42 -8.56 1.87
N MET A 115 -2.46 -8.35 1.05
CA MET A 115 -3.14 -9.44 0.34
C MET A 115 -2.20 -10.20 -0.59
N LEU A 116 -1.37 -9.47 -1.35
CA LEU A 116 -0.47 -10.03 -2.36
C LEU A 116 0.80 -10.61 -1.74
N GLY A 117 1.35 -9.98 -0.70
CA GLY A 117 2.60 -10.41 -0.11
C GLY A 117 3.76 -10.43 -1.11
N GLU A 118 4.53 -11.52 -1.14
CA GLU A 118 5.67 -11.69 -2.05
C GLU A 118 5.27 -11.77 -3.53
N ASP A 119 4.00 -11.92 -3.85
CA ASP A 119 3.50 -11.86 -5.23
C ASP A 119 3.48 -10.43 -5.79
N LEU A 120 3.43 -9.42 -4.91
CA LEU A 120 3.59 -8.03 -5.28
C LEU A 120 5.07 -7.68 -5.44
N GLU A 121 5.83 -7.91 -4.40
CA GLU A 121 7.25 -7.55 -4.31
C GLU A 121 8.03 -8.66 -3.60
N PRO A 122 8.82 -9.46 -4.32
CA PRO A 122 9.51 -10.61 -3.74
C PRO A 122 10.50 -10.28 -2.61
N ASN A 123 10.98 -9.05 -2.55
CA ASN A 123 11.90 -8.61 -1.50
C ASN A 123 11.20 -8.12 -0.23
N MET A 124 9.92 -7.76 -0.32
CA MET A 124 9.12 -7.44 0.86
C MET A 124 8.73 -8.74 1.58
N LYS A 125 9.03 -8.82 2.87
CA LYS A 125 8.86 -10.03 3.68
C LYS A 125 7.89 -9.82 4.84
N ALA A 126 7.45 -10.92 5.44
CA ALA A 126 6.61 -10.91 6.64
C ALA A 126 7.39 -10.54 7.92
N THR A 127 8.65 -10.13 7.83
CA THR A 127 9.47 -9.77 8.99
C THR A 127 10.02 -8.36 8.89
N THR A 128 9.94 -7.63 10.00
CA THR A 128 10.48 -6.26 10.10
C THR A 128 11.97 -6.20 9.82
N LYS A 129 12.73 -7.22 10.25
CA LYS A 129 14.18 -7.28 10.05
C LYS A 129 14.56 -7.32 8.57
N ASP A 130 13.91 -8.21 7.83
CA ASP A 130 14.21 -8.38 6.40
C ASP A 130 13.78 -7.14 5.61
N ASN A 131 12.63 -6.56 5.94
CA ASN A 131 12.16 -5.32 5.31
C ASN A 131 13.08 -4.13 5.59
N LEU A 132 13.57 -3.98 6.82
CA LEU A 132 14.55 -2.93 7.14
C LEU A 132 15.84 -3.13 6.35
N ALA A 133 16.39 -4.34 6.31
CA ALA A 133 17.62 -4.64 5.59
C ALA A 133 17.48 -4.31 4.09
N TRP A 134 16.41 -4.80 3.47
CA TRP A 134 16.12 -4.51 2.07
C TRP A 134 15.94 -3.02 1.79
N ARG A 135 15.15 -2.31 2.62
CA ARG A 135 14.88 -0.88 2.39
C ARG A 135 16.09 0.00 2.57
N VAL A 136 17.04 -0.34 3.44
CA VAL A 136 18.31 0.40 3.56
C VAL A 136 19.00 0.53 2.20
N ASP A 137 19.15 -0.58 1.48
CA ASP A 137 19.79 -0.59 0.17
C ASP A 137 19.00 0.18 -0.89
N CYS A 138 17.66 0.05 -0.85
CA CYS A 138 16.75 0.78 -1.75
C CYS A 138 16.86 2.30 -1.56
N GLU A 139 16.91 2.80 -0.31
CA GLU A 139 17.01 4.23 -0.01
C GLU A 139 18.35 4.81 -0.51
N PHE A 140 19.44 4.07 -0.35
CA PHE A 140 20.73 4.49 -0.91
C PHE A 140 20.75 4.47 -2.44
N GLY A 141 20.09 3.48 -3.06
CA GLY A 141 19.90 3.46 -4.51
C GLY A 141 19.05 4.64 -5.00
N ALA A 142 17.93 4.94 -4.31
CA ALA A 142 17.08 6.09 -4.60
C ALA A 142 17.83 7.42 -4.44
N THR A 143 18.71 7.53 -3.43
CA THR A 143 19.59 8.68 -3.26
C THR A 143 20.47 8.89 -4.49
N ALA A 144 21.16 7.83 -4.95
CA ALA A 144 22.06 7.90 -6.11
C ALA A 144 21.31 8.32 -7.39
N GLY A 145 20.16 7.71 -7.67
CA GLY A 145 19.36 8.04 -8.85
C GLY A 145 18.84 9.48 -8.83
N LYS A 146 18.41 9.99 -7.66
CA LYS A 146 17.96 11.39 -7.54
C LYS A 146 19.12 12.38 -7.70
N VAL A 147 20.32 12.05 -7.19
CA VAL A 147 21.53 12.89 -7.40
C VAL A 147 21.90 12.95 -8.88
N GLU A 148 21.80 11.83 -9.60
CA GLU A 148 22.05 11.80 -11.04
C GLU A 148 21.06 12.68 -11.81
N LEU A 149 19.75 12.57 -11.53
CA LEU A 149 18.72 13.41 -12.12
C LEU A 149 18.94 14.89 -11.81
N ALA A 150 19.24 15.24 -10.56
CA ALA A 150 19.52 16.61 -10.15
C ALA A 150 20.76 17.16 -10.89
N THR A 151 21.80 16.38 -11.02
CA THR A 151 23.03 16.75 -11.75
C THR A 151 22.71 17.01 -13.23
N CYS A 152 21.91 16.14 -13.85
CA CYS A 152 21.46 16.32 -15.24
C CYS A 152 20.64 17.61 -15.39
N ALA A 153 19.70 17.87 -14.46
CA ALA A 153 18.91 19.10 -14.47
C ALA A 153 19.79 20.35 -14.36
N LYS A 154 20.77 20.36 -13.46
CA LYS A 154 21.72 21.47 -13.31
C LYS A 154 22.50 21.74 -14.58
N LYS A 155 23.02 20.68 -15.22
CA LYS A 155 23.74 20.79 -16.50
C LYS A 155 22.91 21.45 -17.60
N ASN A 156 21.59 21.33 -17.53
CA ASN A 156 20.65 21.90 -18.50
C ASN A 156 19.99 23.21 -18.03
N ASN A 157 20.51 23.85 -16.98
CA ASN A 157 20.00 25.10 -16.40
C ASN A 157 18.55 25.00 -15.88
N LEU A 158 18.14 23.83 -15.41
CA LEU A 158 16.83 23.55 -14.81
C LEU A 158 16.92 23.61 -13.28
N ASP A 159 17.25 24.79 -12.75
CA ASP A 159 17.56 24.98 -11.32
C ASP A 159 16.41 24.54 -10.41
N ALA A 160 15.16 24.85 -10.75
CA ALA A 160 14.00 24.43 -9.93
C ALA A 160 13.87 22.92 -9.82
N ILE A 161 14.14 22.19 -10.89
CA ILE A 161 14.14 20.71 -10.87
C ILE A 161 15.35 20.21 -10.06
N HIS A 162 16.53 20.78 -10.33
CA HIS A 162 17.75 20.43 -9.58
C HIS A 162 17.52 20.57 -8.07
N ASP A 163 17.10 21.74 -7.61
CA ASP A 163 16.97 22.03 -6.18
C ASP A 163 15.95 21.11 -5.52
N THR A 164 14.79 20.92 -6.14
CA THR A 164 13.72 20.05 -5.62
C THR A 164 14.19 18.60 -5.54
N VAL A 165 14.78 18.06 -6.60
CA VAL A 165 15.20 16.65 -6.62
C VAL A 165 16.43 16.41 -5.72
N HIS A 166 17.34 17.39 -5.63
CA HIS A 166 18.47 17.32 -4.74
C HIS A 166 18.04 17.31 -3.25
N GLU A 167 17.01 18.06 -2.87
CA GLU A 167 16.44 17.96 -1.53
C GLU A 167 15.83 16.59 -1.27
N MET A 168 15.06 16.05 -2.22
CA MET A 168 14.54 14.67 -2.12
C MET A 168 15.67 13.65 -1.95
N ALA A 169 16.79 13.78 -2.68
CA ALA A 169 17.95 12.91 -2.50
C ALA A 169 18.51 12.94 -1.08
N ARG A 170 18.51 14.11 -0.43
CA ARG A 170 18.93 14.26 0.98
C ARG A 170 17.95 13.57 1.93
N ASP A 171 16.65 13.61 1.62
CA ASP A 171 15.65 12.89 2.40
C ASP A 171 15.84 11.37 2.30
N GLU A 172 16.06 10.83 1.08
CA GLU A 172 16.35 9.39 0.91
C GLU A 172 17.60 8.96 1.68
N ALA A 173 18.67 9.76 1.64
CA ALA A 173 19.88 9.51 2.41
C ALA A 173 19.62 9.52 3.93
N ARG A 174 18.71 10.37 4.40
CA ARG A 174 18.27 10.41 5.81
C ARG A 174 17.45 9.18 6.15
N HIS A 175 16.52 8.76 5.27
CA HIS A 175 15.73 7.53 5.44
C HIS A 175 16.64 6.31 5.54
N GLY A 176 17.59 6.13 4.61
CA GLY A 176 18.53 5.01 4.64
C GLY A 176 19.34 4.95 5.93
N LYS A 177 19.84 6.09 6.42
CA LYS A 177 20.54 6.18 7.71
C LYS A 177 19.66 5.83 8.89
N ALA A 178 18.42 6.32 8.90
CA ALA A 178 17.46 6.04 9.97
C ALA A 178 17.08 4.56 10.00
N LEU A 179 16.76 3.96 8.87
CA LEU A 179 16.43 2.54 8.76
C LEU A 179 17.60 1.66 9.18
N LYS A 180 18.84 2.00 8.75
CA LYS A 180 20.04 1.30 9.18
C LYS A 180 20.24 1.41 10.70
N GLY A 181 20.08 2.59 11.26
CA GLY A 181 20.19 2.79 12.71
C GLY A 181 19.16 1.99 13.51
N LEU A 182 17.94 1.86 13.01
CA LEU A 182 16.89 1.02 13.62
C LEU A 182 17.23 -0.46 13.51
N LEU A 183 17.69 -0.91 12.33
CA LEU A 183 18.12 -2.29 12.13
C LEU A 183 19.28 -2.65 13.08
N ASP A 184 20.30 -1.81 13.15
CA ASP A 184 21.48 -2.04 14.01
C ASP A 184 21.08 -2.06 15.50
N ARG A 185 20.20 -1.16 15.93
CA ARG A 185 19.82 -1.00 17.33
C ARG A 185 18.93 -2.13 17.86
N TYR A 186 17.98 -2.59 17.07
CA TYR A 186 16.91 -3.48 17.56
C TYR A 186 17.01 -4.90 17.03
N LEU A 187 17.59 -5.11 15.85
CA LEU A 187 17.47 -6.37 15.11
C LEU A 187 18.81 -6.95 14.66
N SER A 188 19.94 -6.24 14.82
CA SER A 188 21.26 -6.84 14.66
C SER A 188 21.58 -7.69 15.88
N LEU A 189 22.10 -8.89 15.65
CA LEU A 189 22.63 -9.75 16.71
C LEU A 189 23.88 -9.08 17.26
N ILE A 190 23.73 -8.27 18.31
CA ILE A 190 24.85 -7.90 19.14
C ILE A 190 25.02 -9.04 20.12
N HIS A 191 25.96 -9.93 19.88
CA HIS A 191 26.47 -10.79 20.91
C HIS A 191 27.28 -9.90 21.86
N ILE A 192 26.68 -9.56 23.01
CA ILE A 192 27.38 -9.03 24.17
C ILE A 192 28.01 -10.20 24.92
#